data_0a239b0d32eaffa7d43898b073e64641
#
_entry.id   0a239b0d32eaffa7d43898b073e64641
#
_cell.length_a   1.000
_cell.length_b   1.000
_cell.length_c   1.000
_cell.angle_alpha   90.00
_cell.angle_beta   90.00
_cell.angle_gamma   90.00
#
_symmetry.space_group_name_H-M   'P 1'
#
loop_
_entity.id
_entity.type
_entity.pdbx_description
1 polymer ?
#
loop_
_entity_poly.entity_id
_entity_poly.type
_entity_poly.pdbx_seq_one_letter_code
_entity_poly.pdbx_strand_id
1 'polypeptide(L)'
;CFVGWVWEVSLAFISEDMFVNRGTLHGPWLPIYGTGGVIILVLLKKLREKPALEFVAAMVLCGCLEYFSSWYLEMTHDGQRWWDYTGYFLNINGRICAEGLLTFGLGGLTIVYLLAPALDNLLSRIDARKLGIVAAVLLVLYCADQVYSAQHPNVGAGITDYKGSDTSLEAPTPYEIRKRSDGLS
;
A
#
# COMPACT_ATOMS: atom_id res chain seq x y z
N CYS A 1 6.54 5.59 -2.15
CA CYS A 1 5.14 6.07 -2.22
C CYS A 1 4.59 5.99 -3.65
N PHE A 2 5.22 6.70 -4.63
CA PHE A 2 4.72 6.74 -6.03
C PHE A 2 4.69 5.37 -6.71
N VAL A 3 5.75 4.58 -6.59
CA VAL A 3 5.80 3.21 -7.18
C VAL A 3 4.69 2.32 -6.61
N GLY A 4 4.45 2.40 -5.29
CA GLY A 4 3.36 1.65 -4.66
C GLY A 4 1.98 2.13 -5.13
N TRP A 5 1.80 3.42 -5.34
CA TRP A 5 0.57 3.96 -5.91
C TRP A 5 0.34 3.45 -7.35
N VAL A 6 1.36 3.50 -8.21
CA VAL A 6 1.27 2.93 -9.57
C VAL A 6 0.90 1.46 -9.54
N TRP A 7 1.49 0.68 -8.63
CA TRP A 7 1.18 -0.73 -8.44
C TRP A 7 -0.28 -0.96 -8.08
N GLU A 8 -0.79 -0.30 -7.04
CA GLU A 8 -2.18 -0.44 -6.58
C GLU A 8 -3.21 -0.01 -7.62
N VAL A 9 -2.98 1.13 -8.27
CA VAL A 9 -3.87 1.62 -9.34
C VAL A 9 -3.86 0.67 -10.54
N SER A 10 -2.70 0.10 -10.89
CA SER A 10 -2.60 -0.87 -11.97
C SER A 10 -3.33 -2.18 -11.63
N LEU A 11 -3.22 -2.65 -10.39
CA LEU A 11 -3.96 -3.82 -9.93
C LEU A 11 -5.46 -3.58 -9.96
N ALA A 12 -5.93 -2.45 -9.43
CA ALA A 12 -7.34 -2.08 -9.47
C ALA A 12 -7.86 -2.00 -10.92
N PHE A 13 -7.09 -1.41 -11.83
CA PHE A 13 -7.47 -1.33 -13.24
C PHE A 13 -7.58 -2.70 -13.90
N ILE A 14 -6.67 -3.64 -13.57
CA ILE A 14 -6.68 -4.99 -14.15
C ILE A 14 -7.79 -5.85 -13.54
N SER A 15 -8.06 -5.72 -12.23
CA SER A 15 -9.02 -6.58 -11.53
C SER A 15 -10.46 -6.07 -11.58
N GLU A 16 -10.65 -4.75 -11.60
CA GLU A 16 -11.95 -4.10 -11.46
C GLU A 16 -12.37 -3.33 -12.74
N ASP A 17 -11.49 -3.31 -13.77
CA ASP A 17 -11.67 -2.55 -15.02
C ASP A 17 -12.00 -1.07 -14.79
N MET A 18 -11.45 -0.51 -13.71
CA MET A 18 -11.78 0.82 -13.22
C MET A 18 -10.53 1.56 -12.71
N PHE A 19 -10.37 2.83 -13.09
CA PHE A 19 -9.33 3.67 -12.51
C PHE A 19 -9.76 4.16 -11.12
N VAL A 20 -9.06 3.70 -10.09
CA VAL A 20 -9.30 4.09 -8.70
C VAL A 20 -8.04 4.73 -8.13
N ASN A 21 -8.15 5.97 -7.65
CA ASN A 21 -7.05 6.61 -6.91
C ASN A 21 -6.96 6.02 -5.51
N ARG A 22 -6.11 5.01 -5.34
CA ARG A 22 -5.99 4.24 -4.09
C ARG A 22 -5.35 5.04 -2.96
N GLY A 23 -5.79 4.76 -1.73
CA GLY A 23 -5.25 5.31 -0.49
C GLY A 23 -6.00 6.53 0.03
N THR A 24 -5.59 7.00 1.21
CA THR A 24 -6.23 8.11 1.94
C THR A 24 -5.88 9.48 1.39
N LEU A 25 -4.82 9.59 0.59
CA LEU A 25 -4.31 10.82 0.01
C LEU A 25 -4.86 11.04 -1.39
N HIS A 26 -4.90 12.30 -1.83
CA HIS A 26 -5.39 12.67 -3.16
C HIS A 26 -4.31 12.62 -4.24
N GLY A 27 -3.07 12.84 -3.86
CA GLY A 27 -1.92 12.73 -4.76
C GLY A 27 -1.48 11.29 -5.04
N PRO A 28 -0.58 11.09 -6.01
CA PRO A 28 -0.14 9.77 -6.46
C PRO A 28 0.92 9.17 -5.52
N TRP A 29 0.57 9.00 -4.26
CA TRP A 29 1.47 8.44 -3.24
C TRP A 29 0.73 7.63 -2.19
N LEU A 30 1.29 6.46 -1.90
CA LEU A 30 0.88 5.63 -0.79
C LEU A 30 1.97 5.63 0.28
N PRO A 31 1.77 6.34 1.41
CA PRO A 31 2.78 6.48 2.47
C PRO A 31 3.26 5.15 3.04
N ILE A 32 2.38 4.17 3.15
CA ILE A 32 2.70 2.83 3.68
C ILE A 32 3.80 2.15 2.86
N TYR A 33 3.78 2.27 1.53
CA TYR A 33 4.82 1.70 0.65
C TYR A 33 6.17 2.42 0.80
N GLY A 34 6.13 3.76 0.89
CA GLY A 34 7.34 4.55 1.10
C GLY A 34 7.97 4.29 2.46
N THR A 35 7.16 4.30 3.50
CA THR A 35 7.60 4.01 4.87
C THR A 35 8.13 2.58 4.97
N GLY A 36 7.38 1.59 4.47
CA GLY A 36 7.81 0.20 4.43
C GLY A 36 9.13 0.02 3.69
N GLY A 37 9.27 0.64 2.52
CA GLY A 37 10.50 0.57 1.73
C GLY A 37 11.72 1.15 2.46
N VAL A 38 11.59 2.32 3.11
CA VAL A 38 12.67 2.92 3.91
C VAL A 38 13.01 2.03 5.10
N ILE A 39 12.01 1.52 5.82
CA ILE A 39 12.22 0.66 6.98
C ILE A 39 12.93 -0.65 6.56
N ILE A 40 12.52 -1.28 5.46
CA ILE A 40 13.21 -2.45 4.91
C ILE A 40 14.68 -2.13 4.62
N LEU A 41 14.94 -1.05 3.89
CA LEU A 41 16.32 -0.67 3.51
C LEU A 41 17.21 -0.38 4.71
N VAL A 42 16.66 0.16 5.80
CA VAL A 42 17.42 0.53 7.01
C VAL A 42 17.54 -0.66 7.97
N LEU A 43 16.42 -1.27 8.36
CA LEU A 43 16.40 -2.30 9.39
C LEU A 43 16.92 -3.64 8.90
N LEU A 44 16.59 -4.01 7.64
CA LEU A 44 17.01 -5.28 7.07
C LEU A 44 18.37 -5.23 6.37
N LYS A 45 19.07 -4.10 6.46
CA LYS A 45 20.40 -3.93 5.83
C LYS A 45 21.37 -5.08 6.09
N LYS A 46 21.35 -5.64 7.30
CA LYS A 46 22.23 -6.77 7.68
C LYS A 46 21.81 -8.12 7.08
N LEU A 47 20.60 -8.21 6.53
CA LEU A 47 20.05 -9.43 5.95
C LEU A 47 20.24 -9.53 4.43
N ARG A 48 20.74 -8.47 3.78
CA ARG A 48 20.92 -8.40 2.31
C ARG A 48 21.76 -9.53 1.72
N GLU A 49 22.63 -10.15 2.51
CA GLU A 49 23.41 -11.31 2.07
C GLU A 49 22.63 -12.65 2.22
N LYS A 50 21.42 -12.60 2.81
CA LYS A 50 20.57 -13.76 3.10
C LYS A 50 19.16 -13.56 2.56
N PRO A 51 18.93 -13.67 1.23
CA PRO A 51 17.65 -13.31 0.62
C PRO A 51 16.43 -14.01 1.20
N ALA A 52 16.55 -15.28 1.57
CA ALA A 52 15.44 -16.02 2.18
C ALA A 52 15.05 -15.46 3.56
N LEU A 53 16.04 -15.06 4.37
CA LEU A 53 15.77 -14.44 5.67
C LEU A 53 15.22 -13.02 5.51
N GLU A 54 15.71 -12.27 4.53
CA GLU A 54 15.20 -10.95 4.20
C GLU A 54 13.75 -11.01 3.72
N PHE A 55 13.40 -12.00 2.89
CA PHE A 55 12.03 -12.28 2.47
C PHE A 55 11.09 -12.45 3.67
N VAL A 56 11.43 -13.36 4.60
CA VAL A 56 10.60 -13.61 5.80
C VAL A 56 10.54 -12.38 6.70
N ALA A 57 11.66 -11.68 6.88
CA ALA A 57 11.70 -10.47 7.70
C ALA A 57 10.86 -9.33 7.09
N ALA A 58 10.87 -9.18 5.76
CA ALA A 58 10.03 -8.22 5.05
C ALA A 58 8.53 -8.57 5.19
N MET A 59 8.16 -9.84 5.06
CA MET A 59 6.79 -10.31 5.32
C MET A 59 6.29 -9.90 6.71
N VAL A 60 7.05 -10.21 7.74
CA VAL A 60 6.68 -9.92 9.13
C VAL A 60 6.61 -8.41 9.37
N LEU A 61 7.63 -7.68 8.93
CA LEU A 61 7.72 -6.24 9.14
C LEU A 61 6.58 -5.49 8.44
N CYS A 62 6.37 -5.75 7.15
CA CYS A 62 5.31 -5.10 6.38
C CYS A 62 3.93 -5.55 6.81
N GLY A 63 3.74 -6.82 7.16
CA GLY A 63 2.49 -7.32 7.73
C GLY A 63 2.11 -6.61 9.03
N CYS A 64 3.07 -6.37 9.93
CA CYS A 64 2.84 -5.56 11.11
C CYS A 64 2.45 -4.12 10.76
N LEU A 65 3.18 -3.48 9.83
CA LEU A 65 2.86 -2.12 9.40
C LEU A 65 1.46 -2.03 8.80
N GLU A 66 1.09 -2.95 7.93
CA GLU A 66 -0.23 -2.98 7.31
C GLU A 66 -1.35 -3.22 8.34
N TYR A 67 -1.16 -4.18 9.25
CA TYR A 67 -2.12 -4.44 10.30
C TYR A 67 -2.38 -3.21 11.17
N PHE A 68 -1.31 -2.58 11.67
CA PHE A 68 -1.42 -1.40 12.52
C PHE A 68 -1.94 -0.18 11.77
N SER A 69 -1.58 -0.01 10.49
CA SER A 69 -2.12 1.08 9.65
C SER A 69 -3.63 0.92 9.45
N SER A 70 -4.10 -0.28 9.12
CA SER A 70 -5.53 -0.58 8.98
C SER A 70 -6.28 -0.32 10.28
N TRP A 71 -5.74 -0.80 11.40
CA TRP A 71 -6.33 -0.58 12.72
C TRP A 71 -6.41 0.91 13.07
N TYR A 72 -5.34 1.66 12.86
CA TYR A 72 -5.28 3.09 13.14
C TYR A 72 -6.27 3.87 12.28
N LEU A 73 -6.34 3.59 10.99
CA LEU A 73 -7.26 4.26 10.07
C LEU A 73 -8.71 4.00 10.46
N GLU A 74 -9.07 2.77 10.77
CA GLU A 74 -10.42 2.41 11.22
C GLU A 74 -10.81 3.15 12.51
N MET A 75 -9.89 3.23 13.49
CA MET A 75 -10.12 3.92 14.75
C MET A 75 -10.27 5.44 14.61
N THR A 76 -9.62 6.05 13.63
CA THR A 76 -9.60 7.51 13.44
C THR A 76 -10.63 8.01 12.44
N HIS A 77 -11.29 7.12 11.69
CA HIS A 77 -12.24 7.47 10.63
C HIS A 77 -13.58 6.73 10.78
N ASP A 78 -14.12 6.71 11.99
CA ASP A 78 -15.46 6.20 12.31
C ASP A 78 -15.74 4.78 11.79
N GLY A 79 -14.75 3.89 11.84
CA GLY A 79 -14.87 2.51 11.39
C GLY A 79 -14.71 2.31 9.88
N GLN A 80 -14.34 3.35 9.14
CA GLN A 80 -14.07 3.26 7.70
C GLN A 80 -12.79 2.47 7.43
N ARG A 81 -12.84 1.54 6.47
CA ARG A 81 -11.68 0.78 6.01
C ARG A 81 -11.31 1.14 4.57
N TRP A 82 -10.01 1.17 4.28
CA TRP A 82 -9.47 1.35 2.93
C TRP A 82 -9.15 0.03 2.23
N TRP A 83 -9.17 -1.08 2.97
CA TRP A 83 -9.09 -2.46 2.46
C TRP A 83 -9.69 -3.43 3.46
N ASP A 84 -10.18 -4.55 2.96
CA ASP A 84 -10.65 -5.66 3.78
C ASP A 84 -10.31 -6.98 3.09
N TYR A 85 -9.56 -7.82 3.80
CA TYR A 85 -9.17 -9.16 3.35
C TYR A 85 -10.05 -10.26 3.95
N THR A 86 -11.24 -9.93 4.43
CA THR A 86 -12.23 -10.92 4.87
C THR A 86 -12.52 -11.89 3.72
N GLY A 87 -12.41 -13.19 3.98
CA GLY A 87 -12.55 -14.23 2.94
C GLY A 87 -11.25 -14.65 2.25
N TYR A 88 -10.14 -13.93 2.43
CA TYR A 88 -8.82 -14.37 1.97
C TYR A 88 -8.20 -15.42 2.90
N PHE A 89 -7.30 -16.25 2.36
CA PHE A 89 -6.66 -17.32 3.12
C PHE A 89 -5.79 -16.76 4.27
N LEU A 90 -5.95 -17.35 5.46
CA LEU A 90 -5.26 -16.93 6.69
C LEU A 90 -5.36 -15.42 6.97
N ASN A 91 -6.51 -14.80 6.70
CA ASN A 91 -6.68 -13.40 7.08
C ASN A 91 -6.73 -13.27 8.61
N ILE A 92 -6.20 -12.16 9.11
CA ILE A 92 -6.27 -11.77 10.51
C ILE A 92 -7.10 -10.48 10.61
N ASN A 93 -8.33 -10.61 11.13
CA ASN A 93 -9.28 -9.52 11.30
C ASN A 93 -9.58 -8.73 10.00
N GLY A 94 -9.46 -9.37 8.83
CA GLY A 94 -9.60 -8.72 7.53
C GLY A 94 -8.51 -7.69 7.21
N ARG A 95 -7.47 -7.56 8.05
CA ARG A 95 -6.44 -6.51 7.90
C ARG A 95 -5.21 -6.95 7.13
N ILE A 96 -4.84 -8.21 7.27
CA ILE A 96 -3.74 -8.88 6.54
C ILE A 96 -4.17 -10.28 6.15
N CYS A 97 -3.55 -10.83 5.10
CA CYS A 97 -3.78 -12.20 4.63
C CYS A 97 -2.48 -12.84 4.13
N ALA A 98 -2.49 -14.15 3.91
CA ALA A 98 -1.29 -14.87 3.46
C ALA A 98 -0.77 -14.38 2.11
N GLU A 99 -1.67 -14.11 1.17
CA GLU A 99 -1.35 -13.60 -0.17
C GLU A 99 -0.67 -12.22 -0.09
N GLY A 100 -1.21 -11.34 0.78
CA GLY A 100 -0.62 -10.02 1.05
C GLY A 100 0.79 -10.15 1.65
N LEU A 101 0.96 -11.03 2.64
CA LEU A 101 2.26 -11.27 3.26
C LEU A 101 3.30 -11.77 2.26
N LEU A 102 2.93 -12.72 1.36
CA LEU A 102 3.82 -13.19 0.29
C LEU A 102 4.21 -12.06 -0.65
N THR A 103 3.25 -11.21 -1.01
CA THR A 103 3.49 -10.02 -1.84
C THR A 103 4.48 -9.07 -1.17
N PHE A 104 4.39 -8.87 0.15
CA PHE A 104 5.35 -8.04 0.90
C PHE A 104 6.76 -8.64 0.91
N GLY A 105 6.88 -9.96 1.05
CA GLY A 105 8.17 -10.63 0.94
C GLY A 105 8.83 -10.42 -0.43
N LEU A 106 8.06 -10.63 -1.51
CA LEU A 106 8.52 -10.40 -2.88
C LEU A 106 8.81 -8.92 -3.14
N GLY A 107 7.95 -8.02 -2.65
CA GLY A 107 8.14 -6.58 -2.72
C GLY A 107 9.40 -6.12 -2.01
N GLY A 108 9.69 -6.68 -0.82
CA GLY A 108 10.91 -6.43 -0.08
C GLY A 108 12.16 -6.80 -0.87
N LEU A 109 12.20 -8.01 -1.44
CA LEU A 109 13.30 -8.41 -2.32
C LEU A 109 13.42 -7.50 -3.54
N THR A 110 12.30 -7.14 -4.17
CA THR A 110 12.28 -6.23 -5.32
C THR A 110 12.84 -4.86 -4.95
N ILE A 111 12.47 -4.32 -3.79
CA ILE A 111 12.99 -3.04 -3.31
C ILE A 111 14.50 -3.12 -3.11
N VAL A 112 14.99 -4.13 -2.42
CA VAL A 112 16.40 -4.23 -2.03
C VAL A 112 17.32 -4.54 -3.20
N TYR A 113 16.93 -5.47 -4.06
CA TYR A 113 17.83 -6.00 -5.10
C TYR A 113 17.62 -5.38 -6.48
N LEU A 114 16.47 -4.74 -6.73
CA LEU A 114 16.15 -4.13 -8.01
C LEU A 114 15.92 -2.63 -7.93
N LEU A 115 14.94 -2.19 -7.14
CA LEU A 115 14.52 -0.78 -7.15
C LEU A 115 15.56 0.14 -6.50
N ALA A 116 16.09 -0.20 -5.34
CA ALA A 116 17.05 0.65 -4.66
C ALA A 116 18.35 0.82 -5.46
N PRO A 117 19.00 -0.23 -6.01
CA PRO A 117 20.15 -0.06 -6.87
C PRO A 117 19.86 0.71 -8.18
N ALA A 118 18.69 0.46 -8.80
CA ALA A 118 18.29 1.18 -10.00
C ALA A 118 18.09 2.67 -9.76
N LEU A 119 17.40 3.01 -8.66
CA LEU A 119 17.18 4.40 -8.25
C LEU A 119 18.50 5.08 -7.86
N ASP A 120 19.38 4.41 -7.13
CA ASP A 120 20.69 4.94 -6.77
C ASP A 120 21.50 5.28 -8.00
N ASN A 121 21.57 4.36 -8.97
CA ASN A 121 22.24 4.58 -10.24
C ASN A 121 21.62 5.72 -11.07
N LEU A 122 20.29 5.85 -11.06
CA LEU A 122 19.58 6.94 -11.75
C LEU A 122 19.86 8.30 -11.08
N LEU A 123 19.69 8.36 -9.77
CA LEU A 123 19.81 9.59 -9.00
C LEU A 123 21.26 10.10 -8.93
N SER A 124 22.25 9.19 -8.90
CA SER A 124 23.66 9.55 -8.93
C SER A 124 24.12 10.28 -10.20
N ARG A 125 23.32 10.19 -11.28
CA ARG A 125 23.58 10.89 -12.56
C ARG A 125 23.03 12.32 -12.57
N ILE A 126 22.22 12.69 -11.58
CA ILE A 126 21.57 13.99 -11.50
C ILE A 126 22.39 14.89 -10.59
N ASP A 127 22.55 16.14 -11.00
CA ASP A 127 23.18 17.16 -10.16
C ASP A 127 22.49 17.27 -8.80
N ALA A 128 23.28 17.22 -7.72
CA ALA A 128 22.78 17.18 -6.34
C ALA A 128 21.89 18.41 -6.01
N ARG A 129 22.19 19.57 -6.58
CA ARG A 129 21.40 20.78 -6.38
C ARG A 129 20.01 20.65 -7.02
N LYS A 130 19.93 20.13 -8.26
CA LYS A 130 18.67 19.88 -8.95
C LYS A 130 17.85 18.83 -8.21
N LEU A 131 18.51 17.75 -7.79
CA LEU A 131 17.86 16.70 -7.00
C LEU A 131 17.29 17.24 -5.69
N GLY A 132 18.06 18.08 -4.97
CA GLY A 132 17.60 18.73 -3.74
C GLY A 132 16.39 19.64 -3.96
N ILE A 133 16.35 20.40 -5.05
CA ILE A 133 15.20 21.26 -5.39
C ILE A 133 13.96 20.40 -5.67
N VAL A 134 14.09 19.37 -6.51
CA VAL A 134 12.98 18.47 -6.83
C VAL A 134 12.46 17.77 -5.57
N ALA A 135 13.36 17.26 -4.73
CA ALA A 135 12.99 16.62 -3.47
C ALA A 135 12.25 17.59 -2.53
N ALA A 136 12.72 18.84 -2.41
CA ALA A 136 12.05 19.86 -1.60
C ALA A 136 10.64 20.17 -2.12
N VAL A 137 10.47 20.35 -3.43
CA VAL A 137 9.16 20.59 -4.04
C VAL A 137 8.21 19.41 -3.80
N LEU A 138 8.67 18.17 -4.04
CA LEU A 138 7.86 16.98 -3.81
C LEU A 138 7.48 16.83 -2.34
N LEU A 139 8.40 17.13 -1.42
CA LEU A 139 8.12 17.09 0.01
C LEU A 139 7.06 18.11 0.42
N VAL A 140 7.13 19.35 -0.11
CA VAL A 140 6.12 20.37 0.16
C VAL A 140 4.75 19.94 -0.35
N LEU A 141 4.67 19.43 -1.57
CA LEU A 141 3.41 18.92 -2.14
C LEU A 141 2.84 17.75 -1.33
N TYR A 142 3.70 16.82 -0.92
CA TYR A 142 3.32 15.69 -0.08
C TYR A 142 2.80 16.15 1.29
N CYS A 143 3.49 17.09 1.95
CA CYS A 143 3.04 17.63 3.24
C CYS A 143 1.72 18.39 3.11
N ALA A 144 1.53 19.14 2.04
CA ALA A 144 0.28 19.86 1.78
C ALA A 144 -0.88 18.89 1.60
N ASP A 145 -0.69 17.81 0.84
CA ASP A 145 -1.69 16.76 0.66
C ASP A 145 -1.98 16.01 1.97
N GLN A 146 -0.97 15.73 2.79
CA GLN A 146 -1.16 15.13 4.12
C GLN A 146 -2.05 16.01 5.02
N VAL A 147 -1.80 17.31 5.06
CA VAL A 147 -2.60 18.26 5.86
C VAL A 147 -4.03 18.35 5.33
N TYR A 148 -4.20 18.42 4.03
CA TYR A 148 -5.51 18.47 3.39
C TYR A 148 -6.30 17.17 3.62
N SER A 149 -5.69 16.03 3.34
CA SER A 149 -6.33 14.72 3.45
C SER A 149 -6.60 14.29 4.90
N ALA A 150 -5.91 14.86 5.88
CA ALA A 150 -6.22 14.65 7.29
C ALA A 150 -7.63 15.15 7.67
N GLN A 151 -8.12 16.19 6.97
CA GLN A 151 -9.46 16.73 7.18
C GLN A 151 -10.46 16.24 6.12
N HIS A 152 -9.97 15.91 4.94
CA HIS A 152 -10.76 15.50 3.78
C HIS A 152 -10.13 14.23 3.17
N PRO A 153 -10.24 13.06 3.84
CA PRO A 153 -9.64 11.83 3.33
C PRO A 153 -10.26 11.44 1.99
N ASN A 154 -9.45 10.83 1.12
CA ASN A 154 -9.93 10.27 -0.13
C ASN A 154 -10.80 9.03 0.19
N VAL A 155 -12.09 9.12 -0.12
CA VAL A 155 -13.11 8.09 0.17
C VAL A 155 -14.03 7.93 -1.02
N GLY A 156 -14.71 6.79 -1.13
CA GLY A 156 -15.70 6.54 -2.19
C GLY A 156 -15.65 5.14 -2.76
N ALA A 157 -16.39 4.92 -3.84
CA ALA A 157 -16.49 3.62 -4.51
C ALA A 157 -15.11 3.09 -4.93
N GLY A 158 -14.83 1.84 -4.58
CA GLY A 158 -13.54 1.18 -4.83
C GLY A 158 -12.38 1.67 -3.94
N ILE A 159 -12.59 2.69 -3.08
CA ILE A 159 -11.58 3.23 -2.16
C ILE A 159 -11.90 2.82 -0.72
N THR A 160 -13.13 3.06 -0.27
CA THR A 160 -13.59 2.84 1.11
C THR A 160 -14.98 2.22 1.14
N ASP A 161 -15.18 1.13 0.43
CA ASP A 161 -16.47 0.43 0.38
C ASP A 161 -16.75 -0.41 1.63
N TYR A 162 -15.74 -0.56 2.49
CA TYR A 162 -15.75 -1.46 3.64
C TYR A 162 -15.99 -0.69 4.94
N LYS A 163 -16.98 -1.13 5.73
CA LYS A 163 -17.22 -0.63 7.09
C LYS A 163 -16.92 -1.73 8.10
N GLY A 164 -15.94 -1.50 8.96
CA GLY A 164 -15.41 -2.50 9.90
C GLY A 164 -16.35 -2.94 11.03
N SER A 165 -17.51 -2.29 11.24
CA SER A 165 -18.45 -2.60 12.31
C SER A 165 -19.66 -3.43 11.86
N ASP A 166 -19.85 -3.67 10.57
CA ASP A 166 -21.02 -4.39 10.07
C ASP A 166 -20.66 -5.86 9.81
N THR A 167 -20.55 -6.64 10.90
CA THR A 167 -20.37 -8.09 10.85
C THR A 167 -21.60 -8.82 10.28
N SER A 168 -22.66 -8.12 9.93
CA SER A 168 -23.90 -8.68 9.38
C SER A 168 -24.01 -8.60 7.85
N LEU A 169 -23.13 -7.80 7.20
CA LEU A 169 -23.02 -7.74 5.76
C LEU A 169 -21.62 -8.23 5.38
N GLU A 170 -21.50 -9.50 5.02
CA GLU A 170 -20.32 -9.99 4.34
C GLU A 170 -20.06 -9.04 3.16
N ALA A 171 -18.97 -8.29 3.24
CA ALA A 171 -18.54 -7.50 2.09
C ALA A 171 -18.41 -8.48 0.91
N PRO A 172 -19.08 -8.22 -0.23
CA PRO A 172 -19.03 -9.16 -1.33
C PRO A 172 -17.58 -9.37 -1.73
N THR A 173 -17.16 -10.61 -1.75
CA THR A 173 -15.81 -10.96 -2.20
C THR A 173 -15.60 -10.43 -3.62
N PRO A 174 -14.38 -10.17 -4.07
CA PRO A 174 -14.10 -9.81 -5.47
C PRO A 174 -14.76 -10.79 -6.46
N TYR A 175 -14.94 -12.05 -6.06
CA TYR A 175 -15.66 -13.07 -6.81
C TYR A 175 -17.17 -12.77 -6.91
N GLU A 176 -17.80 -12.32 -5.83
CA GLU A 176 -19.24 -12.02 -5.82
C GLU A 176 -19.56 -10.70 -6.54
N ILE A 177 -18.65 -9.72 -6.47
CA ILE A 177 -18.75 -8.49 -7.26
C ILE A 177 -18.69 -8.85 -8.75
N ARG A 178 -17.76 -9.70 -9.15
CA ARG A 178 -17.63 -10.17 -10.52
C ARG A 178 -18.87 -10.94 -10.99
N LYS A 179 -19.42 -11.80 -10.14
CA LYS A 179 -20.64 -12.55 -10.44
C LYS A 179 -21.87 -11.65 -10.65
N ARG A 180 -21.96 -10.54 -9.89
CA ARG A 180 -23.01 -9.53 -10.06
C ARG A 180 -22.84 -8.71 -11.34
N SER A 181 -21.60 -8.37 -11.71
CA SER A 181 -21.32 -7.62 -12.94
C SER A 181 -21.60 -8.45 -14.20
N ASP A 182 -21.38 -9.77 -14.14
CA ASP A 182 -21.57 -10.68 -15.27
C ASP A 182 -23.02 -11.17 -15.43
N GLY A 183 -23.96 -10.68 -14.61
CA GLY A 183 -25.39 -11.00 -14.72
C GLY A 183 -25.74 -12.48 -14.49
N LEU A 184 -24.83 -13.23 -13.88
CA LEU A 184 -25.02 -14.63 -13.54
C LEU A 184 -25.67 -14.74 -12.16
N SER A 185 -26.98 -14.83 -12.14
CA SER A 185 -27.78 -15.18 -10.95
C SER A 185 -27.79 -16.68 -10.69
#